data_379dcd2535268b322a85fc7df71181a7
#
_entry.id   379dcd2535268b322a85fc7df71181a7
#
_cell.length_a   1.000
_cell.length_b   1.000
_cell.length_c   1.000
_cell.angle_alpha   90.00
_cell.angle_beta   90.00
_cell.angle_gamma   90.00
#
_symmetry.space_group_name_H-M   'P 1'
#
loop_
_entity.id
_entity.type
_entity.pdbx_description
1 polymer ?
#
loop_
_entity_poly.entity_id
_entity_poly.type
_entity_poly.pdbx_seq_one_letter_code
_entity_poly.pdbx_strand_id
1 'polypeptide(L)'
;MKKSAINCLAITMLLPAAAFAAAPEGYYASLAGKKGDELRRAIKSVVANHTVISYGDKTWGAFEKTDVREYDGRQIWFDIYSNAIEPTATGHATLNIEHSVPKSWWGGTSNNAYKDIVHLNPSNASANNAKSNWPLGIISGNPTWTNGITSMGAPNQQTGGEIDGAKCEKVFEPADEYKGDFARTYFYIFTVYNDISWLDTSAWMYETEKDQDGNVIDVNLKPWAYEMLLEWSKNDPVDSRELARNEAIYEVQKNRNPFIDLPQLADYIWGGRSSEELTAADMTEAVAVNRPAAPQPKGEGYSVTAVNGFGARWWDETEVVFDIVPENAIFHYTLDNETWQTVEGGEVPIIGIPAATGVDDKAEVKSYISASVGGILLNSAVTTVYLTAFDPDGDTDMTKDNWAKVKSGDEISTEKSYLIVPIKANRPMAATAAAKYVEAVDNAVTITDDVISSIPDNTGIIGFETSGSGYTISVSDIRGQQAGYLSSTAAKSLGIAETGSVVEVSINSDDTVTISFGDEIGTLQYNASSPRFAAYTSNQQGIYLFARSETPSVGIEEVDGWCEEETTMIYTLSGMRCENRNLAPGIYIFVKGGKATKQVIR
;
A
#
# COMPACT_ATOMS: atom_id res chain seq x y z
N MET A 1 -5.38 27.75 -44.05
CA MET A 1 -4.92 26.71 -43.14
C MET A 1 -6.06 26.40 -42.19
N LYS A 2 -6.73 25.29 -42.43
CA LYS A 2 -7.89 24.86 -41.62
C LYS A 2 -7.37 24.10 -40.38
N LYS A 3 -7.65 24.61 -39.19
CA LYS A 3 -7.43 23.89 -37.94
C LYS A 3 -8.56 22.88 -37.78
N SER A 4 -8.26 21.59 -37.88
CA SER A 4 -9.17 20.51 -37.47
C SER A 4 -9.18 20.43 -35.94
N ALA A 5 -10.33 20.74 -35.37
CA ALA A 5 -10.60 20.42 -33.96
C ALA A 5 -10.90 18.91 -33.87
N ILE A 6 -10.09 18.19 -33.16
CA ILE A 6 -10.38 16.81 -32.76
C ILE A 6 -11.29 16.89 -31.53
N ASN A 7 -12.58 16.64 -31.75
CA ASN A 7 -13.52 16.43 -30.66
C ASN A 7 -13.20 15.05 -30.03
N CYS A 8 -12.57 15.03 -28.89
CA CYS A 8 -12.57 13.85 -28.02
C CYS A 8 -13.97 13.71 -27.43
N LEU A 9 -14.74 12.79 -27.98
CA LEU A 9 -16.00 12.34 -27.43
C LEU A 9 -15.66 11.46 -26.22
N ALA A 10 -15.77 12.00 -25.01
CA ALA A 10 -15.75 11.19 -23.79
C ALA A 10 -16.99 10.30 -23.83
N ILE A 11 -16.82 9.05 -24.21
CA ILE A 11 -17.84 8.01 -24.04
C ILE A 11 -17.83 7.68 -22.56
N THR A 12 -18.71 8.34 -21.80
CA THR A 12 -19.12 7.86 -20.48
C THR A 12 -19.84 6.54 -20.74
N MET A 13 -19.14 5.42 -20.62
CA MET A 13 -19.79 4.12 -20.47
C MET A 13 -20.51 4.17 -19.12
N LEU A 14 -21.80 4.50 -19.17
CA LEU A 14 -22.74 4.03 -18.14
C LEU A 14 -22.67 2.50 -18.24
N LEU A 15 -21.86 1.87 -17.41
CA LEU A 15 -22.05 0.46 -17.10
C LEU A 15 -23.50 0.36 -16.62
N PRO A 16 -24.33 -0.56 -17.21
CA PRO A 16 -25.63 -0.82 -16.65
C PRO A 16 -25.37 -1.19 -15.19
N ALA A 17 -26.09 -0.55 -14.24
CA ALA A 17 -26.16 -1.02 -12.88
C ALA A 17 -26.45 -2.53 -12.98
N ALA A 18 -25.47 -3.38 -12.69
CA ALA A 18 -25.70 -4.80 -12.60
C ALA A 18 -26.83 -4.91 -11.57
N ALA A 19 -27.99 -5.38 -12.00
CA ALA A 19 -29.07 -5.71 -11.07
C ALA A 19 -28.51 -6.86 -10.24
N PHE A 20 -27.98 -6.55 -9.05
CA PHE A 20 -27.60 -7.58 -8.10
C PHE A 20 -28.84 -8.38 -7.80
N ALA A 21 -28.76 -9.71 -7.83
CA ALA A 21 -29.92 -10.54 -7.61
C ALA A 21 -30.45 -10.24 -6.20
N ALA A 22 -31.71 -9.83 -6.15
CA ALA A 22 -32.44 -9.67 -4.91
C ALA A 22 -32.50 -11.00 -4.14
N ALA A 23 -32.73 -10.97 -2.85
CA ALA A 23 -33.00 -12.18 -2.10
C ALA A 23 -34.16 -12.97 -2.78
N PRO A 24 -34.14 -14.31 -2.77
CA PRO A 24 -35.23 -15.08 -3.36
C PRO A 24 -36.59 -14.64 -2.84
N GLU A 25 -37.60 -14.63 -3.69
CA GLU A 25 -38.94 -14.21 -3.32
C GLU A 25 -39.41 -14.96 -2.06
N GLY A 26 -39.87 -14.22 -1.07
CA GLY A 26 -40.33 -14.77 0.21
C GLY A 26 -39.24 -15.21 1.18
N TYR A 27 -37.95 -15.03 0.84
CA TYR A 27 -36.82 -15.46 1.69
C TYR A 27 -36.92 -14.92 3.11
N TYR A 28 -37.33 -13.67 3.28
CA TYR A 28 -37.49 -13.00 4.55
C TYR A 28 -38.95 -12.86 5.03
N ALA A 29 -39.93 -13.49 4.36
CA ALA A 29 -41.36 -13.29 4.66
C ALA A 29 -41.74 -13.62 6.12
N SER A 30 -41.05 -14.57 6.76
CA SER A 30 -41.30 -14.97 8.17
C SER A 30 -40.86 -13.95 9.20
N LEU A 31 -40.15 -12.88 8.81
CA LEU A 31 -39.70 -11.82 9.70
C LEU A 31 -40.81 -10.80 10.03
N ALA A 32 -41.83 -10.69 9.18
CA ALA A 32 -42.94 -9.75 9.37
C ALA A 32 -43.67 -10.01 10.69
N GLY A 33 -44.02 -8.93 11.40
CA GLY A 33 -44.71 -8.96 12.70
C GLY A 33 -43.77 -9.32 13.89
N LYS A 34 -42.46 -9.44 13.67
CA LYS A 34 -41.47 -9.75 14.71
C LYS A 34 -40.77 -8.47 15.17
N LYS A 35 -40.23 -8.51 16.43
CA LYS A 35 -39.46 -7.39 17.02
C LYS A 35 -38.40 -7.93 17.99
N GLY A 36 -37.37 -7.13 18.27
CA GLY A 36 -36.34 -7.40 19.27
C GLY A 36 -35.78 -8.82 19.17
N ASP A 37 -35.73 -9.54 20.28
CA ASP A 37 -35.21 -10.90 20.34
C ASP A 37 -36.05 -11.92 19.56
N GLU A 38 -37.36 -11.71 19.40
CA GLU A 38 -38.19 -12.55 18.56
C GLU A 38 -37.77 -12.42 17.08
N LEU A 39 -37.50 -11.20 16.64
CA LEU A 39 -36.98 -10.94 15.30
C LEU A 39 -35.60 -11.56 15.11
N ARG A 40 -34.68 -11.41 16.10
CA ARG A 40 -33.36 -12.01 16.06
C ARG A 40 -33.41 -13.53 15.91
N ARG A 41 -34.28 -14.21 16.67
CA ARG A 41 -34.51 -15.67 16.54
C ARG A 41 -35.14 -16.05 15.19
N ALA A 42 -36.03 -15.24 14.66
CA ALA A 42 -36.63 -15.49 13.33
C ALA A 42 -35.56 -15.37 12.22
N ILE A 43 -34.71 -14.35 12.26
CA ILE A 43 -33.57 -14.22 11.35
C ILE A 43 -32.68 -15.44 11.40
N LYS A 44 -32.25 -15.87 12.60
CA LYS A 44 -31.46 -17.12 12.77
C LYS A 44 -32.14 -18.30 12.09
N SER A 45 -33.44 -18.46 12.25
CA SER A 45 -34.19 -19.58 11.64
C SER A 45 -34.16 -19.56 10.11
N VAL A 46 -34.08 -18.37 9.49
CA VAL A 46 -33.96 -18.23 8.02
C VAL A 46 -32.59 -18.59 7.52
N VAL A 47 -31.51 -18.17 8.21
CA VAL A 47 -30.15 -18.17 7.62
C VAL A 47 -29.17 -19.16 8.24
N ALA A 48 -29.48 -19.77 9.39
CA ALA A 48 -28.53 -20.67 10.09
C ALA A 48 -28.32 -22.00 9.37
N ASN A 49 -29.31 -22.47 8.60
CA ASN A 49 -29.21 -23.73 7.85
C ASN A 49 -28.56 -23.48 6.48
N HIS A 50 -27.25 -23.62 6.40
CA HIS A 50 -26.48 -23.36 5.21
C HIS A 50 -25.50 -24.49 4.89
N THR A 51 -24.94 -24.48 3.69
CA THR A 51 -23.87 -25.40 3.28
C THR A 51 -22.57 -25.00 3.96
N VAL A 52 -22.02 -25.85 4.82
CA VAL A 52 -20.76 -25.59 5.51
C VAL A 52 -19.58 -25.85 4.59
N ILE A 53 -18.77 -24.84 4.34
CA ILE A 53 -17.58 -24.93 3.53
C ILE A 53 -16.38 -25.34 4.40
N SER A 54 -15.63 -26.36 3.98
CA SER A 54 -14.44 -26.80 4.74
C SER A 54 -13.38 -25.70 4.77
N TYR A 55 -12.86 -25.41 5.98
CA TYR A 55 -11.82 -24.40 6.17
C TYR A 55 -10.52 -24.77 5.46
N GLY A 56 -9.79 -23.78 4.95
CA GLY A 56 -8.55 -23.93 4.19
C GLY A 56 -8.78 -23.81 2.69
N ASP A 57 -8.32 -24.79 1.90
CA ASP A 57 -8.38 -24.73 0.42
C ASP A 57 -9.80 -24.48 -0.13
N LYS A 58 -10.82 -25.02 0.53
CA LYS A 58 -12.21 -24.79 0.11
C LYS A 58 -12.68 -23.37 0.43
N THR A 59 -12.16 -22.75 1.49
CA THR A 59 -12.41 -21.34 1.78
C THR A 59 -11.76 -20.46 0.72
N TRP A 60 -10.52 -20.73 0.34
CA TRP A 60 -9.87 -20.00 -0.76
C TRP A 60 -10.62 -20.16 -2.09
N GLY A 61 -11.09 -21.36 -2.41
CA GLY A 61 -11.94 -21.59 -3.59
C GLY A 61 -13.30 -20.87 -3.52
N ALA A 62 -13.82 -20.56 -2.33
CA ALA A 62 -14.97 -19.68 -2.17
C ALA A 62 -14.59 -18.21 -2.38
N PHE A 63 -13.45 -17.76 -1.83
CA PHE A 63 -12.94 -16.40 -2.00
C PHE A 63 -12.65 -16.03 -3.46
N GLU A 64 -12.29 -16.98 -4.32
CA GLU A 64 -12.20 -16.77 -5.77
C GLU A 64 -13.51 -16.24 -6.38
N LYS A 65 -14.65 -16.46 -5.73
CA LYS A 65 -15.97 -16.00 -6.16
C LYS A 65 -16.47 -14.78 -5.39
N THR A 66 -16.10 -14.69 -4.11
CA THR A 66 -16.67 -13.72 -3.18
C THR A 66 -15.76 -12.53 -2.93
N ASP A 67 -14.45 -12.70 -3.06
CA ASP A 67 -13.45 -11.74 -2.57
C ASP A 67 -12.33 -11.50 -3.61
N VAL A 68 -12.71 -11.35 -4.88
CA VAL A 68 -11.82 -10.98 -5.98
C VAL A 68 -12.36 -9.72 -6.65
N ARG A 69 -11.46 -8.80 -7.00
CA ARG A 69 -11.81 -7.60 -7.79
C ARG A 69 -10.85 -7.42 -8.97
N GLU A 70 -11.28 -6.65 -9.95
CA GLU A 70 -10.40 -6.19 -11.02
C GLU A 70 -9.65 -4.92 -10.57
N TYR A 71 -8.35 -4.90 -10.81
CA TYR A 71 -7.50 -3.75 -10.60
C TYR A 71 -6.43 -3.71 -11.70
N ASP A 72 -6.37 -2.61 -12.44
CA ASP A 72 -5.42 -2.40 -13.54
C ASP A 72 -5.33 -3.60 -14.52
N GLY A 73 -6.50 -4.08 -14.96
CA GLY A 73 -6.63 -5.22 -15.88
C GLY A 73 -6.22 -6.58 -15.30
N ARG A 74 -6.06 -6.68 -13.98
CA ARG A 74 -5.70 -7.92 -13.28
C ARG A 74 -6.75 -8.27 -12.25
N GLN A 75 -6.91 -9.56 -11.98
CA GLN A 75 -7.69 -10.03 -10.84
C GLN A 75 -6.81 -10.03 -9.59
N ILE A 76 -7.27 -9.35 -8.54
CA ILE A 76 -6.59 -9.29 -7.24
C ILE A 76 -7.52 -9.77 -6.13
N TRP A 77 -6.94 -10.29 -5.04
CA TRP A 77 -7.70 -10.56 -3.81
C TRP A 77 -8.20 -9.26 -3.22
N PHE A 78 -9.42 -9.27 -2.70
CA PHE A 78 -10.00 -8.11 -2.03
C PHE A 78 -9.78 -8.21 -0.52
N ASP A 79 -8.88 -7.41 0.00
CA ASP A 79 -8.51 -7.36 1.42
C ASP A 79 -8.98 -6.04 2.05
N ILE A 80 -10.05 -6.09 2.85
CA ILE A 80 -10.59 -4.93 3.57
C ILE A 80 -9.75 -4.50 4.78
N TYR A 81 -8.70 -5.26 5.11
CA TYR A 81 -7.80 -4.94 6.22
C TYR A 81 -6.59 -4.13 5.81
N SER A 82 -6.19 -4.15 4.53
CA SER A 82 -4.98 -3.47 4.08
C SER A 82 -5.09 -2.85 2.69
N ASN A 83 -6.16 -3.10 1.95
CA ASN A 83 -6.26 -2.75 0.52
C ASN A 83 -5.06 -3.25 -0.32
N ALA A 84 -4.40 -4.33 0.12
CA ALA A 84 -3.26 -4.88 -0.57
C ALA A 84 -3.59 -5.26 -2.02
N ILE A 85 -2.66 -4.98 -2.93
CA ILE A 85 -2.77 -5.34 -4.35
C ILE A 85 -2.06 -6.69 -4.56
N GLU A 86 -2.77 -7.78 -4.26
CA GLU A 86 -2.25 -9.14 -4.36
C GLU A 86 -2.90 -9.87 -5.54
N PRO A 87 -2.17 -10.07 -6.67
CA PRO A 87 -2.73 -10.75 -7.83
C PRO A 87 -3.13 -12.21 -7.51
N THR A 88 -4.34 -12.59 -7.90
CA THR A 88 -4.81 -13.99 -7.70
C THR A 88 -3.92 -15.01 -8.43
N ALA A 89 -3.33 -14.63 -9.56
CA ALA A 89 -2.42 -15.47 -10.35
C ALA A 89 -1.13 -15.88 -9.61
N THR A 90 -0.73 -15.15 -8.56
CA THR A 90 0.43 -15.48 -7.71
C THR A 90 0.05 -16.32 -6.48
N GLY A 91 -1.22 -16.69 -6.34
CA GLY A 91 -1.75 -17.38 -5.18
C GLY A 91 -2.09 -16.43 -4.04
N HIS A 92 -2.00 -16.90 -2.80
CA HIS A 92 -2.39 -16.16 -1.60
C HIS A 92 -1.35 -16.29 -0.47
N ALA A 93 -0.06 -16.40 -0.81
CA ALA A 93 0.99 -16.72 0.16
C ALA A 93 1.22 -15.64 1.23
N THR A 94 0.87 -14.38 0.94
CA THR A 94 0.97 -13.23 1.84
C THR A 94 -0.31 -12.97 2.62
N LEU A 95 -1.38 -13.70 2.30
CA LEU A 95 -2.71 -13.53 2.89
C LEU A 95 -3.05 -14.69 3.84
N ASN A 96 -3.85 -14.37 4.83
CA ASN A 96 -4.48 -15.32 5.75
C ASN A 96 -5.99 -15.36 5.53
N ILE A 97 -6.64 -16.45 5.98
CA ILE A 97 -8.10 -16.47 6.17
C ILE A 97 -8.37 -15.86 7.54
N GLU A 98 -8.89 -14.63 7.54
CA GLU A 98 -9.18 -13.89 8.75
C GLU A 98 -10.62 -14.09 9.20
N HIS A 99 -10.81 -14.28 10.50
CA HIS A 99 -12.10 -14.29 11.17
C HIS A 99 -12.41 -12.89 11.69
N SER A 100 -13.28 -12.13 11.02
CA SER A 100 -13.65 -10.76 11.42
C SER A 100 -14.13 -10.71 12.86
N VAL A 101 -14.98 -11.65 13.27
CA VAL A 101 -15.25 -11.95 14.68
C VAL A 101 -14.28 -13.04 15.13
N PRO A 102 -13.38 -12.79 16.10
CA PRO A 102 -12.30 -13.70 16.44
C PRO A 102 -12.78 -15.07 16.92
N LYS A 103 -12.30 -16.15 16.29
CA LYS A 103 -12.64 -17.53 16.68
C LYS A 103 -12.29 -17.87 18.13
N SER A 104 -11.33 -17.17 18.72
CA SER A 104 -10.95 -17.32 20.12
C SER A 104 -12.05 -16.90 21.09
N TRP A 105 -13.02 -16.09 20.65
CA TRP A 105 -14.13 -15.64 21.49
C TRP A 105 -15.13 -16.75 21.83
N TRP A 106 -15.17 -17.82 21.01
CA TRP A 106 -15.97 -19.04 21.27
C TRP A 106 -15.12 -20.31 21.42
N GLY A 107 -13.84 -20.16 21.68
CA GLY A 107 -12.99 -21.27 22.10
C GLY A 107 -12.57 -22.26 21.04
N GLY A 108 -12.72 -21.97 19.71
CA GLY A 108 -12.12 -22.89 18.78
C GLY A 108 -12.81 -23.11 17.43
N THR A 109 -12.60 -24.34 16.92
CA THR A 109 -12.89 -24.71 15.52
C THR A 109 -14.05 -25.70 15.37
N SER A 110 -14.74 -26.04 16.49
CA SER A 110 -15.71 -27.15 16.54
C SER A 110 -17.10 -26.80 16.04
N ASN A 111 -17.43 -25.51 15.88
CA ASN A 111 -18.73 -25.05 15.41
C ASN A 111 -18.69 -24.51 13.97
N ASN A 112 -19.87 -24.24 13.40
CA ASN A 112 -19.96 -23.77 12.02
C ASN A 112 -19.56 -22.31 11.85
N ALA A 113 -19.58 -21.47 12.90
CA ALA A 113 -19.07 -20.11 12.84
C ALA A 113 -17.62 -20.08 12.35
N TYR A 114 -16.78 -21.05 12.74
CA TYR A 114 -15.41 -21.18 12.28
C TYR A 114 -15.26 -21.26 10.74
N LYS A 115 -16.31 -21.65 10.03
CA LYS A 115 -16.27 -21.96 8.59
C LYS A 115 -17.22 -21.10 7.77
N ASP A 116 -17.91 -20.14 8.38
CA ASP A 116 -18.91 -19.32 7.71
C ASP A 116 -18.25 -18.19 6.92
N ILE A 117 -18.40 -18.24 5.59
CA ILE A 117 -17.80 -17.26 4.66
C ILE A 117 -18.28 -15.84 4.91
N VAL A 118 -19.45 -15.64 5.51
CA VAL A 118 -19.98 -14.29 5.78
C VAL A 118 -18.97 -13.45 6.58
N HIS A 119 -18.26 -14.04 7.53
CA HIS A 119 -17.28 -13.31 8.35
C HIS A 119 -15.81 -13.71 8.11
N LEU A 120 -15.57 -14.59 7.13
CA LEU A 120 -14.21 -14.91 6.70
C LEU A 120 -13.79 -13.99 5.55
N ASN A 121 -12.57 -13.48 5.60
CA ASN A 121 -12.02 -12.59 4.57
C ASN A 121 -10.57 -12.95 4.25
N PRO A 122 -10.11 -12.75 3.01
CA PRO A 122 -8.69 -12.62 2.75
C PRO A 122 -8.15 -11.44 3.54
N SER A 123 -7.02 -11.59 4.20
CA SER A 123 -6.39 -10.51 4.95
C SER A 123 -4.89 -10.59 4.89
N ASN A 124 -4.24 -9.46 4.67
CA ASN A 124 -2.80 -9.33 4.82
C ASN A 124 -2.35 -9.89 6.18
N ALA A 125 -1.29 -10.70 6.18
CA ALA A 125 -0.83 -11.39 7.38
C ALA A 125 -0.41 -10.44 8.51
N SER A 126 0.16 -9.26 8.18
CA SER A 126 0.53 -8.24 9.17
C SER A 126 -0.70 -7.62 9.82
N ALA A 127 -1.71 -7.26 9.03
CA ALA A 127 -2.97 -6.71 9.53
C ALA A 127 -3.72 -7.71 10.42
N ASN A 128 -3.82 -8.97 9.97
CA ASN A 128 -4.40 -10.06 10.77
C ASN A 128 -3.66 -10.25 12.10
N ASN A 129 -2.33 -10.29 12.08
CA ASN A 129 -1.53 -10.43 13.29
C ASN A 129 -1.71 -9.24 14.25
N ALA A 130 -1.78 -8.02 13.72
CA ALA A 130 -2.01 -6.82 14.51
C ALA A 130 -3.39 -6.85 15.17
N LYS A 131 -4.45 -7.19 14.41
CA LYS A 131 -5.81 -7.31 14.92
C LYS A 131 -5.91 -8.40 15.99
N SER A 132 -5.28 -9.56 15.76
CA SER A 132 -5.35 -10.68 16.72
C SER A 132 -6.80 -10.96 17.14
N ASN A 133 -7.09 -10.97 18.44
CA ASN A 133 -8.43 -11.15 19.02
C ASN A 133 -9.01 -9.87 19.67
N TRP A 134 -8.42 -8.71 19.36
CA TRP A 134 -8.90 -7.44 19.90
C TRP A 134 -10.28 -7.08 19.33
N PRO A 135 -11.12 -6.40 20.12
CA PRO A 135 -12.44 -5.96 19.65
C PRO A 135 -12.33 -4.81 18.66
N LEU A 136 -13.42 -4.61 17.90
CA LEU A 136 -13.61 -3.38 17.14
C LEU A 136 -13.78 -2.20 18.09
N GLY A 137 -13.32 -1.02 17.68
CA GLY A 137 -13.50 0.20 18.45
C GLY A 137 -12.90 1.40 17.73
N ILE A 138 -13.03 2.57 18.34
CA ILE A 138 -12.43 3.81 17.87
C ILE A 138 -11.22 4.11 18.74
N ILE A 139 -10.11 4.45 18.09
CA ILE A 139 -8.82 4.70 18.75
C ILE A 139 -8.81 6.09 19.38
N SER A 140 -8.20 6.18 20.57
CA SER A 140 -7.86 7.43 21.24
C SER A 140 -6.41 7.80 20.96
N GLY A 141 -6.18 8.97 20.38
CA GLY A 141 -4.83 9.47 20.08
C GLY A 141 -4.15 8.72 18.93
N ASN A 142 -2.82 8.71 18.95
CA ASN A 142 -2.05 8.08 17.88
C ASN A 142 -2.14 6.54 17.94
N PRO A 143 -2.31 5.86 16.79
CA PRO A 143 -2.32 4.41 16.76
C PRO A 143 -0.96 3.82 17.18
N THR A 144 -1.00 2.68 17.85
CA THR A 144 0.21 1.90 18.18
C THR A 144 0.69 1.05 17.00
N TRP A 145 -0.18 0.82 16.03
CA TRP A 145 0.09 0.17 14.75
C TRP A 145 -0.93 0.64 13.71
N THR A 146 -0.47 0.84 12.49
CA THR A 146 -1.34 1.13 11.34
C THR A 146 -0.64 0.72 10.04
N ASN A 147 -1.41 0.41 9.02
CA ASN A 147 -0.95 0.23 7.64
C ASN A 147 -1.55 1.31 6.70
N GLY A 148 -2.11 2.38 7.26
CA GLY A 148 -2.77 3.45 6.50
C GLY A 148 -4.25 3.19 6.20
N ILE A 149 -4.72 1.95 6.34
CA ILE A 149 -6.12 1.54 6.10
C ILE A 149 -6.78 1.16 7.42
N THR A 150 -6.15 0.29 8.19
CA THR A 150 -6.61 -0.12 9.50
C THR A 150 -5.62 0.28 10.57
N SER A 151 -6.11 0.43 11.80
CA SER A 151 -5.29 0.91 12.90
C SER A 151 -5.58 0.13 14.19
N MET A 152 -4.58 0.08 15.07
CA MET A 152 -4.68 -0.46 16.42
C MET A 152 -4.24 0.59 17.43
N GLY A 153 -4.95 0.71 18.53
CA GLY A 153 -4.58 1.66 19.59
C GLY A 153 -5.43 1.51 20.84
N ALA A 154 -5.23 2.41 21.79
CA ALA A 154 -6.07 2.48 22.99
C ALA A 154 -7.50 2.88 22.61
N PRO A 155 -8.54 2.33 23.27
CA PRO A 155 -9.92 2.67 22.97
C PRO A 155 -10.25 4.14 23.32
N ASN A 156 -11.10 4.75 22.51
CA ASN A 156 -11.65 6.08 22.77
C ASN A 156 -12.82 5.96 23.77
N GLN A 157 -12.78 6.72 24.86
CA GLN A 157 -13.82 6.72 25.89
C GLN A 157 -15.19 7.24 25.46
N GLN A 158 -15.25 8.07 24.40
CA GLN A 158 -16.49 8.68 23.94
C GLN A 158 -17.36 7.76 23.07
N THR A 159 -16.78 6.73 22.48
CA THR A 159 -17.45 5.86 21.50
C THR A 159 -17.52 4.39 21.91
N GLY A 160 -17.58 4.12 23.20
CA GLY A 160 -17.62 2.79 23.75
C GLY A 160 -16.49 2.51 24.73
N GLY A 161 -15.86 3.55 25.20
CA GLY A 161 -14.70 3.49 26.05
C GLY A 161 -14.91 3.09 27.49
N GLU A 162 -16.12 2.92 27.97
CA GLU A 162 -16.36 2.08 29.11
C GLU A 162 -16.61 0.65 28.64
N ILE A 163 -15.54 0.00 28.24
CA ILE A 163 -15.49 -1.45 28.19
C ILE A 163 -15.53 -1.90 29.65
N ASP A 164 -16.73 -1.96 30.14
CA ASP A 164 -17.18 -2.16 31.51
C ASP A 164 -16.24 -3.09 32.29
N GLY A 165 -15.32 -2.51 33.10
CA GLY A 165 -14.41 -3.23 33.98
C GLY A 165 -13.44 -4.23 33.31
N ALA A 166 -13.64 -4.59 32.07
CA ALA A 166 -12.72 -5.39 31.28
C ALA A 166 -11.58 -4.49 30.80
N LYS A 167 -10.35 -4.84 31.15
CA LYS A 167 -9.14 -4.13 30.74
C LYS A 167 -8.85 -4.40 29.25
N CYS A 168 -9.66 -3.86 28.36
CA CYS A 168 -9.32 -3.86 26.95
C CYS A 168 -8.27 -2.78 26.71
N GLU A 169 -7.04 -3.20 26.47
CA GLU A 169 -5.92 -2.28 26.26
C GLU A 169 -5.85 -1.74 24.83
N LYS A 170 -6.48 -2.44 23.89
CA LYS A 170 -6.41 -2.13 22.47
C LYS A 170 -7.74 -2.41 21.78
N VAL A 171 -8.01 -1.62 20.76
CA VAL A 171 -9.10 -1.85 19.81
C VAL A 171 -8.56 -1.82 18.39
N PHE A 172 -9.27 -2.50 17.50
CA PHE A 172 -9.04 -2.47 16.06
C PHE A 172 -10.04 -1.53 15.43
N GLU A 173 -9.55 -0.53 14.70
CA GLU A 173 -10.34 0.43 13.96
C GLU A 173 -10.16 0.22 12.46
N PRO A 174 -11.21 -0.21 11.74
CA PRO A 174 -11.20 -0.29 10.29
C PRO A 174 -11.17 1.09 9.64
N ALA A 175 -10.81 1.14 8.35
CA ALA A 175 -11.07 2.34 7.54
C ALA A 175 -12.56 2.66 7.51
N ASP A 176 -12.90 3.94 7.41
CA ASP A 176 -14.29 4.41 7.41
C ASP A 176 -15.14 3.77 6.31
N GLU A 177 -14.50 3.43 5.19
CA GLU A 177 -15.12 2.78 4.03
C GLU A 177 -15.52 1.32 4.25
N TYR A 178 -15.10 0.70 5.37
CA TYR A 178 -15.41 -0.69 5.72
C TYR A 178 -16.06 -0.83 7.10
N LYS A 179 -16.29 0.27 7.81
CA LYS A 179 -16.91 0.24 9.14
C LYS A 179 -18.31 -0.39 9.12
N GLY A 180 -19.10 -0.07 8.09
CA GLY A 180 -20.42 -0.67 7.89
C GLY A 180 -20.37 -2.15 7.56
N ASP A 181 -19.41 -2.58 6.76
CA ASP A 181 -19.16 -4.01 6.44
C ASP A 181 -18.91 -4.83 7.70
N PHE A 182 -17.99 -4.33 8.55
CA PHE A 182 -17.70 -4.97 9.83
C PHE A 182 -18.96 -4.98 10.73
N ALA A 183 -19.70 -3.88 10.80
CA ALA A 183 -20.91 -3.78 11.61
C ALA A 183 -21.95 -4.83 11.19
N ARG A 184 -22.28 -4.92 9.91
CA ARG A 184 -23.24 -5.88 9.34
C ARG A 184 -22.78 -7.33 9.49
N THR A 185 -21.47 -7.57 9.46
CA THR A 185 -20.86 -8.87 9.75
C THR A 185 -21.00 -9.25 11.21
N TYR A 186 -20.79 -8.32 12.14
CA TYR A 186 -20.95 -8.54 13.58
C TYR A 186 -22.43 -8.79 13.93
N PHE A 187 -23.35 -8.00 13.42
CA PHE A 187 -24.78 -8.24 13.60
C PHE A 187 -25.20 -9.64 13.16
N TYR A 188 -24.67 -10.12 12.03
CA TYR A 188 -24.92 -11.48 11.57
C TYR A 188 -24.41 -12.53 12.54
N ILE A 189 -23.15 -12.46 12.94
CA ILE A 189 -22.55 -13.48 13.84
C ILE A 189 -23.25 -13.52 15.20
N PHE A 190 -23.54 -12.37 15.80
CA PHE A 190 -24.24 -12.29 17.07
C PHE A 190 -25.74 -12.68 16.99
N THR A 191 -26.29 -12.74 15.79
CA THR A 191 -27.65 -13.25 15.54
C THR A 191 -27.65 -14.76 15.29
N VAL A 192 -26.79 -15.24 14.39
CA VAL A 192 -26.86 -16.62 13.87
C VAL A 192 -26.21 -17.61 14.84
N TYR A 193 -25.14 -17.19 15.49
CA TYR A 193 -24.33 -18.04 16.39
C TYR A 193 -24.45 -17.63 17.87
N ASN A 194 -25.59 -17.10 18.27
CA ASN A 194 -25.83 -16.58 19.61
C ASN A 194 -25.80 -17.64 20.72
N ASP A 195 -25.94 -18.92 20.41
CA ASP A 195 -26.03 -20.03 21.36
C ASP A 195 -24.84 -21.01 21.32
N ILE A 196 -23.72 -20.60 20.73
CA ILE A 196 -22.47 -21.39 20.79
C ILE A 196 -21.69 -21.09 22.08
N SER A 197 -20.58 -21.80 22.32
CA SER A 197 -19.81 -21.71 23.57
C SER A 197 -18.95 -20.44 23.64
N TRP A 198 -19.57 -19.26 23.73
CA TRP A 198 -18.88 -17.98 23.91
C TRP A 198 -18.14 -17.91 25.23
N LEU A 199 -16.95 -17.29 25.25
CA LEU A 199 -16.08 -17.22 26.42
C LEU A 199 -16.13 -15.84 27.09
N ASP A 200 -16.42 -15.80 28.40
CA ASP A 200 -16.44 -14.55 29.18
C ASP A 200 -15.07 -13.86 29.23
N THR A 201 -13.98 -14.58 29.04
CA THR A 201 -12.62 -14.02 29.05
C THR A 201 -12.33 -13.06 27.90
N SER A 202 -13.16 -13.06 26.87
CA SER A 202 -13.06 -12.18 25.70
C SER A 202 -14.31 -11.31 25.50
N ALA A 203 -15.15 -11.20 26.52
CA ALA A 203 -16.45 -10.53 26.46
C ALA A 203 -16.34 -9.00 26.52
N TRP A 204 -15.48 -8.41 25.67
CA TRP A 204 -15.34 -6.94 25.60
C TRP A 204 -16.55 -6.28 24.96
N MET A 205 -17.04 -6.82 23.84
CA MET A 205 -18.15 -6.27 23.05
C MET A 205 -19.50 -6.92 23.35
N TYR A 206 -19.53 -8.00 24.11
CA TYR A 206 -20.72 -8.82 24.29
C TYR A 206 -20.90 -9.26 25.74
N GLU A 207 -22.07 -9.74 26.05
CA GLU A 207 -22.42 -10.43 27.30
C GLU A 207 -23.09 -11.76 26.99
N THR A 208 -22.92 -12.72 27.88
CA THR A 208 -23.46 -14.08 27.74
C THR A 208 -24.59 -14.28 28.76
N GLU A 209 -25.70 -14.86 28.30
CA GLU A 209 -26.71 -15.44 29.16
C GLU A 209 -26.44 -16.95 29.34
N LYS A 210 -26.54 -17.45 30.57
CA LYS A 210 -26.25 -18.83 30.89
C LYS A 210 -27.42 -19.50 31.59
N ASP A 211 -27.56 -20.83 31.35
CA ASP A 211 -28.49 -21.68 32.09
C ASP A 211 -27.97 -21.98 33.50
N GLN A 212 -28.76 -22.76 34.24
CA GLN A 212 -28.42 -23.17 35.62
C GLN A 212 -27.17 -24.07 35.72
N ASP A 213 -26.80 -24.70 34.59
CA ASP A 213 -25.62 -25.57 34.50
C ASP A 213 -24.38 -24.80 34.01
N GLY A 214 -24.52 -23.50 33.72
CA GLY A 214 -23.47 -22.60 33.26
C GLY A 214 -23.19 -22.67 31.76
N ASN A 215 -24.05 -23.32 30.97
CA ASN A 215 -23.95 -23.30 29.51
C ASN A 215 -24.48 -21.99 28.94
N VAL A 216 -23.79 -21.45 27.94
CA VAL A 216 -24.27 -20.27 27.23
C VAL A 216 -25.53 -20.64 26.45
N ILE A 217 -26.61 -19.92 26.68
CA ILE A 217 -27.90 -20.06 26.00
C ILE A 217 -28.19 -18.91 25.06
N ASP A 218 -27.55 -17.77 25.27
CA ASP A 218 -27.59 -16.62 24.38
C ASP A 218 -26.34 -15.74 24.56
N VAL A 219 -25.97 -15.01 23.53
CA VAL A 219 -25.01 -13.92 23.55
C VAL A 219 -25.62 -12.69 22.91
N ASN A 220 -25.33 -11.53 23.45
CA ASN A 220 -25.78 -10.27 22.85
C ASN A 220 -24.66 -9.23 22.89
N LEU A 221 -24.71 -8.26 21.96
CA LEU A 221 -23.81 -7.13 21.97
C LEU A 221 -24.13 -6.21 23.15
N LYS A 222 -23.10 -5.68 23.80
CA LYS A 222 -23.23 -4.65 24.85
C LYS A 222 -23.72 -3.32 24.24
N PRO A 223 -24.41 -2.47 25.03
CA PRO A 223 -24.93 -1.19 24.52
C PRO A 223 -23.91 -0.36 23.75
N TRP A 224 -22.74 -0.12 24.31
CA TRP A 224 -21.71 0.66 23.64
C TRP A 224 -21.29 0.07 22.28
N ALA A 225 -21.25 -1.27 22.17
CA ALA A 225 -20.81 -1.96 20.97
C ALA A 225 -21.87 -1.88 19.87
N TYR A 226 -23.14 -2.17 20.19
CA TYR A 226 -24.18 -2.08 19.17
C TYR A 226 -24.48 -0.63 18.76
N GLU A 227 -24.40 0.35 19.66
CA GLU A 227 -24.56 1.77 19.33
C GLU A 227 -23.48 2.21 18.34
N MET A 228 -22.20 1.89 18.58
CA MET A 228 -21.10 2.15 17.65
C MET A 228 -21.32 1.46 16.30
N LEU A 229 -21.68 0.18 16.30
CA LEU A 229 -21.90 -0.58 15.08
C LEU A 229 -23.11 -0.09 14.28
N LEU A 230 -24.19 0.36 14.94
CA LEU A 230 -25.34 1.00 14.28
C LEU A 230 -24.92 2.31 13.61
N GLU A 231 -24.14 3.13 14.30
CA GLU A 231 -23.60 4.35 13.72
C GLU A 231 -22.70 4.07 12.51
N TRP A 232 -21.82 3.09 12.62
CA TRP A 232 -20.96 2.66 11.52
C TRP A 232 -21.77 2.16 10.32
N SER A 233 -22.77 1.31 10.55
CA SER A 233 -23.66 0.80 9.49
C SER A 233 -24.46 1.90 8.80
N LYS A 234 -24.79 2.99 9.51
CA LYS A 234 -25.49 4.15 8.97
C LYS A 234 -24.56 5.05 8.15
N ASN A 235 -23.35 5.30 8.66
CA ASN A 235 -22.39 6.20 8.03
C ASN A 235 -21.63 5.53 6.87
N ASP A 236 -21.64 4.21 6.83
CA ASP A 236 -21.13 3.38 5.75
C ASP A 236 -22.25 2.42 5.27
N PRO A 237 -23.19 2.93 4.44
CA PRO A 237 -24.31 2.15 3.96
C PRO A 237 -23.86 1.06 2.97
N VAL A 238 -24.73 0.08 2.76
CA VAL A 238 -24.48 -1.05 1.85
C VAL A 238 -24.09 -0.57 0.46
N ASP A 239 -22.98 -1.03 -0.04
CA ASP A 239 -22.45 -0.73 -1.37
C ASP A 239 -22.67 -1.88 -2.38
N SER A 240 -22.27 -1.64 -3.64
CA SER A 240 -22.42 -2.65 -4.70
C SER A 240 -21.55 -3.88 -4.47
N ARG A 241 -20.38 -3.71 -3.81
CA ARG A 241 -19.47 -4.81 -3.48
C ARG A 241 -20.08 -5.73 -2.43
N GLU A 242 -20.68 -5.18 -1.37
CA GLU A 242 -21.34 -5.98 -0.34
C GLU A 242 -22.52 -6.76 -0.91
N LEU A 243 -23.35 -6.13 -1.76
CA LEU A 243 -24.46 -6.84 -2.44
C LEU A 243 -23.94 -7.97 -3.32
N ALA A 244 -22.92 -7.73 -4.13
CA ALA A 244 -22.31 -8.75 -4.99
C ALA A 244 -21.69 -9.88 -4.16
N ARG A 245 -20.99 -9.55 -3.07
CA ARG A 245 -20.40 -10.54 -2.16
C ARG A 245 -21.48 -11.38 -1.50
N ASN A 246 -22.57 -10.76 -1.03
CA ASN A 246 -23.68 -11.45 -0.38
C ASN A 246 -24.37 -12.44 -1.35
N GLU A 247 -24.54 -12.06 -2.61
CA GLU A 247 -25.05 -12.96 -3.66
C GLU A 247 -24.08 -14.12 -3.93
N ALA A 248 -22.80 -13.85 -4.10
CA ALA A 248 -21.79 -14.88 -4.31
C ALA A 248 -21.69 -15.85 -3.11
N ILE A 249 -21.86 -15.37 -1.88
CA ILE A 249 -21.96 -16.21 -0.68
C ILE A 249 -23.19 -17.10 -0.76
N TYR A 250 -24.35 -16.56 -1.19
CA TYR A 250 -25.55 -17.34 -1.37
C TYR A 250 -25.39 -18.47 -2.41
N GLU A 251 -24.68 -18.20 -3.50
CA GLU A 251 -24.35 -19.24 -4.48
C GLU A 251 -23.49 -20.37 -3.88
N VAL A 252 -22.56 -20.03 -2.97
CA VAL A 252 -21.60 -20.97 -2.39
C VAL A 252 -22.17 -21.72 -1.20
N GLN A 253 -22.78 -21.05 -0.23
CA GLN A 253 -23.22 -21.67 1.03
C GLN A 253 -24.72 -21.61 1.30
N LYS A 254 -25.52 -21.05 0.39
CA LYS A 254 -26.99 -21.06 0.38
C LYS A 254 -27.65 -20.29 1.52
N ASN A 255 -26.93 -19.35 2.13
CA ASN A 255 -27.51 -18.33 2.99
C ASN A 255 -26.96 -16.96 2.62
N ARG A 256 -27.58 -15.92 3.17
CA ARG A 256 -27.25 -14.52 2.93
C ARG A 256 -27.03 -13.83 4.29
N ASN A 257 -26.30 -12.75 4.30
CA ASN A 257 -26.28 -11.85 5.44
C ASN A 257 -27.52 -10.92 5.35
N PRO A 258 -28.53 -11.10 6.21
CA PRO A 258 -29.76 -10.30 6.14
C PRO A 258 -29.54 -8.83 6.50
N PHE A 259 -28.46 -8.49 7.21
CA PHE A 259 -28.10 -7.10 7.53
C PHE A 259 -27.45 -6.37 6.35
N ILE A 260 -27.11 -7.08 5.27
CA ILE A 260 -26.75 -6.50 3.97
C ILE A 260 -28.01 -6.29 3.13
N ASP A 261 -28.88 -7.31 3.02
CA ASP A 261 -30.11 -7.20 2.22
C ASP A 261 -31.11 -6.22 2.82
N LEU A 262 -31.26 -6.22 4.15
CA LEU A 262 -32.22 -5.43 4.93
C LEU A 262 -31.50 -4.75 6.10
N PRO A 263 -30.64 -3.74 5.85
CA PRO A 263 -29.78 -3.14 6.88
C PRO A 263 -30.56 -2.53 8.06
N GLN A 264 -31.81 -2.11 7.83
CA GLN A 264 -32.70 -1.61 8.88
C GLN A 264 -33.03 -2.65 9.97
N LEU A 265 -32.82 -3.95 9.73
CA LEU A 265 -33.07 -5.00 10.75
C LEU A 265 -32.27 -4.77 12.03
N ALA A 266 -31.06 -4.21 11.91
CA ALA A 266 -30.23 -3.91 13.07
C ALA A 266 -30.91 -2.91 14.03
N ASP A 267 -31.62 -1.92 13.50
CA ASP A 267 -32.35 -0.92 14.30
C ASP A 267 -33.56 -1.53 15.02
N TYR A 268 -34.22 -2.55 14.42
CA TYR A 268 -35.31 -3.30 15.03
C TYR A 268 -34.86 -4.30 16.10
N ILE A 269 -33.56 -4.62 16.17
CA ILE A 269 -33.02 -5.54 17.18
C ILE A 269 -32.33 -4.76 18.29
N TRP A 270 -31.42 -3.84 17.95
CA TRP A 270 -30.54 -3.14 18.88
C TRP A 270 -30.77 -1.64 18.95
N GLY A 271 -31.48 -1.05 17.96
CA GLY A 271 -31.64 0.39 17.86
C GLY A 271 -32.97 0.92 18.42
N GLY A 272 -33.29 2.13 17.99
CA GLY A 272 -34.48 2.86 18.48
C GLY A 272 -35.83 2.20 18.18
N ARG A 273 -35.87 1.28 17.22
CA ARG A 273 -37.06 0.54 16.78
C ARG A 273 -37.21 -0.86 17.39
N SER A 274 -36.40 -1.21 18.38
CA SER A 274 -36.39 -2.58 18.97
C SER A 274 -37.71 -2.99 19.66
N SER A 275 -38.57 -2.03 20.03
CA SER A 275 -39.91 -2.27 20.54
C SER A 275 -41.01 -2.33 19.46
N GLU A 276 -40.69 -1.99 18.21
CA GLU A 276 -41.63 -1.96 17.10
C GLU A 276 -41.65 -3.30 16.36
N GLU A 277 -42.85 -3.67 15.84
CA GLU A 277 -42.96 -4.83 14.95
C GLU A 277 -42.48 -4.50 13.55
N LEU A 278 -41.62 -5.35 12.97
CA LEU A 278 -41.18 -5.22 11.59
C LEU A 278 -42.38 -5.43 10.64
N THR A 279 -42.73 -4.43 9.86
CA THR A 279 -43.82 -4.53 8.89
C THR A 279 -43.29 -4.97 7.52
N ALA A 280 -44.16 -5.52 6.67
CA ALA A 280 -43.76 -5.88 5.28
C ALA A 280 -43.31 -4.63 4.50
N ALA A 281 -43.85 -3.45 4.81
CA ALA A 281 -43.44 -2.20 4.17
C ALA A 281 -42.04 -1.74 4.60
N ASP A 282 -41.58 -2.15 5.79
CA ASP A 282 -40.24 -1.82 6.29
C ASP A 282 -39.17 -2.82 5.79
N MET A 283 -39.58 -3.93 5.20
CA MET A 283 -38.64 -4.89 4.59
C MET A 283 -38.24 -4.44 3.19
N THR A 284 -37.59 -3.29 3.11
CA THR A 284 -37.11 -2.72 1.86
C THR A 284 -35.66 -3.17 1.65
N GLU A 285 -35.43 -3.88 0.55
CA GLU A 285 -34.07 -4.30 0.19
C GLU A 285 -33.14 -3.11 -0.05
N ALA A 286 -31.89 -3.28 0.34
CA ALA A 286 -30.86 -2.26 0.19
C ALA A 286 -30.65 -1.93 -1.30
N VAL A 287 -30.55 -0.65 -1.58
CA VAL A 287 -30.03 -0.13 -2.85
C VAL A 287 -28.59 0.29 -2.61
N ALA A 288 -27.69 -0.17 -3.48
CA ALA A 288 -26.27 0.15 -3.35
C ALA A 288 -26.03 1.67 -3.29
N VAL A 289 -25.31 2.09 -2.27
CA VAL A 289 -24.85 3.47 -2.09
C VAL A 289 -23.33 3.46 -2.21
N ASN A 290 -22.85 3.64 -3.44
CA ASN A 290 -21.41 3.63 -3.67
C ASN A 290 -20.79 4.95 -3.26
N ARG A 291 -19.68 4.89 -2.53
CA ARG A 291 -18.88 6.08 -2.20
C ARG A 291 -18.38 6.76 -3.47
N PRO A 292 -18.16 8.07 -3.46
CA PRO A 292 -17.50 8.75 -4.56
C PRO A 292 -16.10 8.17 -4.77
N ALA A 293 -15.61 8.25 -6.01
CA ALA A 293 -14.25 7.84 -6.31
C ALA A 293 -13.22 8.70 -5.55
N ALA A 294 -12.14 8.09 -5.11
CA ALA A 294 -11.04 8.83 -4.49
C ALA A 294 -10.45 9.87 -5.47
N PRO A 295 -10.00 11.05 -5.00
CA PRO A 295 -9.36 12.05 -5.85
C PRO A 295 -8.18 11.45 -6.60
N GLN A 296 -7.98 11.84 -7.86
CA GLN A 296 -6.86 11.36 -8.65
C GLN A 296 -5.92 12.53 -8.97
N PRO A 297 -4.61 12.41 -8.69
CA PRO A 297 -3.66 13.45 -9.07
C PRO A 297 -3.53 13.52 -10.59
N LYS A 298 -3.50 14.74 -11.12
CA LYS A 298 -3.24 15.03 -12.54
C LYS A 298 -1.75 15.14 -12.80
N GLY A 299 -1.25 14.44 -13.80
CA GLY A 299 0.14 14.54 -14.26
C GLY A 299 0.85 13.20 -14.28
N GLU A 300 1.94 13.15 -15.04
CA GLU A 300 2.81 11.99 -15.09
C GLU A 300 3.72 11.95 -13.86
N GLY A 301 3.95 10.77 -13.31
CA GLY A 301 4.91 10.55 -12.24
C GLY A 301 4.36 10.62 -10.81
N TYR A 302 3.08 10.93 -10.60
CA TYR A 302 2.49 10.83 -9.26
C TYR A 302 2.16 9.37 -8.93
N SER A 303 2.72 8.86 -7.84
CA SER A 303 2.37 7.55 -7.32
C SER A 303 1.35 7.71 -6.20
N VAL A 304 0.20 7.07 -6.34
CA VAL A 304 -0.84 6.97 -5.29
C VAL A 304 -0.70 5.70 -4.45
N THR A 305 0.28 4.88 -4.75
CA THR A 305 0.60 3.68 -3.98
C THR A 305 1.99 3.84 -3.40
N ALA A 306 2.09 3.77 -2.07
CA ALA A 306 3.36 3.73 -1.34
C ALA A 306 4.12 2.41 -1.57
N VAL A 307 4.27 2.00 -2.83
CA VAL A 307 5.15 0.89 -3.17
C VAL A 307 6.54 1.47 -3.35
N ASN A 308 7.34 1.39 -2.30
CA ASN A 308 8.77 1.72 -2.26
C ASN A 308 9.19 3.20 -2.33
N GLY A 309 8.37 4.13 -1.84
CA GLY A 309 8.83 5.52 -1.64
C GLY A 309 9.09 6.35 -2.89
N PHE A 310 8.68 5.88 -4.08
CA PHE A 310 8.76 6.65 -5.30
C PHE A 310 7.54 7.56 -5.42
N GLY A 311 7.72 8.83 -5.08
CA GLY A 311 6.78 9.90 -5.37
C GLY A 311 7.22 10.71 -6.58
N ALA A 312 6.41 11.68 -7.00
CA ALA A 312 6.85 12.71 -7.91
C ALA A 312 8.09 13.42 -7.35
N ARG A 313 8.99 13.81 -8.22
CA ARG A 313 10.17 14.58 -7.81
C ARG A 313 9.86 16.06 -7.78
N TRP A 314 10.38 16.75 -6.77
CA TRP A 314 10.21 18.19 -6.66
C TRP A 314 11.45 18.84 -6.04
N TRP A 315 11.70 20.08 -6.38
CA TRP A 315 12.77 20.90 -5.79
C TRP A 315 12.29 22.32 -5.54
N ASP A 316 11.81 22.99 -6.59
CA ASP A 316 11.19 24.30 -6.48
C ASP A 316 9.74 24.17 -6.02
N GLU A 317 9.12 25.29 -5.62
CA GLU A 317 7.70 25.35 -5.36
C GLU A 317 6.90 24.71 -6.52
N THR A 318 6.01 23.77 -6.19
CA THR A 318 5.24 23.04 -7.19
C THR A 318 3.77 22.92 -6.77
N GLU A 319 2.94 22.44 -7.68
CA GLU A 319 1.51 22.26 -7.44
C GLU A 319 1.09 20.83 -7.77
N VAL A 320 0.29 20.25 -6.89
CA VAL A 320 -0.42 18.99 -7.15
C VAL A 320 -1.87 19.33 -7.48
N VAL A 321 -2.30 19.00 -8.68
CA VAL A 321 -3.66 19.21 -9.17
C VAL A 321 -4.42 17.90 -9.10
N PHE A 322 -5.69 17.93 -8.65
CA PHE A 322 -6.51 16.72 -8.55
C PHE A 322 -7.72 16.78 -9.48
N ASP A 323 -8.07 15.63 -10.04
CA ASP A 323 -9.39 15.37 -10.63
C ASP A 323 -10.31 14.78 -9.58
N ILE A 324 -11.51 15.33 -9.45
CA ILE A 324 -12.54 14.86 -8.52
C ILE A 324 -13.85 14.56 -9.26
N VAL A 325 -14.55 13.53 -8.82
CA VAL A 325 -15.86 13.15 -9.34
C VAL A 325 -16.80 12.80 -8.18
N PRO A 326 -17.94 13.50 -8.06
CA PRO A 326 -18.44 14.57 -8.93
C PRO A 326 -17.70 15.91 -8.74
N GLU A 327 -17.68 16.76 -9.77
CA GLU A 327 -16.97 18.04 -9.76
C GLU A 327 -17.45 19.02 -8.66
N ASN A 328 -18.65 18.83 -8.15
CA ASN A 328 -19.21 19.64 -7.07
C ASN A 328 -18.97 19.06 -5.67
N ALA A 329 -18.14 18.01 -5.56
CA ALA A 329 -17.75 17.47 -4.26
C ALA A 329 -16.86 18.46 -3.50
N ILE A 330 -16.91 18.42 -2.17
CA ILE A 330 -15.98 19.15 -1.33
C ILE A 330 -14.67 18.35 -1.26
N PHE A 331 -13.57 18.97 -1.64
CA PHE A 331 -12.24 18.35 -1.58
C PHE A 331 -11.58 18.69 -0.24
N HIS A 332 -11.04 17.68 0.43
CA HIS A 332 -10.33 17.80 1.69
C HIS A 332 -8.90 17.32 1.51
N TYR A 333 -7.94 18.05 2.09
CA TYR A 333 -6.53 17.67 2.03
C TYR A 333 -5.76 18.06 3.30
N THR A 334 -4.63 17.38 3.51
CA THR A 334 -3.67 17.71 4.56
C THR A 334 -2.24 17.50 4.06
N LEU A 335 -1.31 18.35 4.57
CA LEU A 335 0.12 18.25 4.32
C LEU A 335 0.91 17.83 5.56
N ASP A 336 0.28 17.86 6.74
CA ASP A 336 0.89 17.59 8.05
C ASP A 336 0.26 16.38 8.77
N ASN A 337 -0.72 15.73 8.15
CA ASN A 337 -1.53 14.65 8.72
C ASN A 337 -2.37 15.03 9.96
N GLU A 338 -2.41 16.30 10.33
CA GLU A 338 -3.12 16.79 11.51
C GLU A 338 -4.22 17.79 11.14
N THR A 339 -3.90 18.76 10.28
CA THR A 339 -4.81 19.85 9.91
C THR A 339 -5.40 19.64 8.54
N TRP A 340 -6.69 19.35 8.48
CA TRP A 340 -7.43 19.21 7.22
C TRP A 340 -7.93 20.55 6.72
N GLN A 341 -7.68 20.83 5.45
CA GLN A 341 -8.16 22.00 4.72
C GLN A 341 -9.20 21.56 3.69
N THR A 342 -9.99 22.50 3.21
CA THR A 342 -11.07 22.24 2.25
C THR A 342 -11.00 23.17 1.05
N VAL A 343 -11.33 22.62 -0.14
CA VAL A 343 -11.60 23.37 -1.36
C VAL A 343 -13.09 23.21 -1.67
N GLU A 344 -13.79 24.31 -1.87
CA GLU A 344 -15.24 24.32 -2.10
C GLU A 344 -15.59 23.62 -3.42
N GLY A 345 -16.78 23.01 -3.43
CA GLY A 345 -17.24 22.26 -4.59
C GLY A 345 -17.36 23.11 -5.86
N GLY A 346 -16.83 22.59 -6.96
CA GLY A 346 -16.80 23.26 -8.27
C GLY A 346 -15.50 24.00 -8.58
N GLU A 347 -14.58 24.10 -7.63
CA GLU A 347 -13.23 24.59 -7.84
C GLU A 347 -12.28 23.42 -8.14
N VAL A 348 -11.31 23.64 -9.03
CA VAL A 348 -10.26 22.63 -9.30
C VAL A 348 -9.32 22.59 -8.10
N PRO A 349 -9.14 21.45 -7.42
CA PRO A 349 -8.22 21.37 -6.31
C PRO A 349 -6.76 21.51 -6.78
N ILE A 350 -6.10 22.57 -6.36
CA ILE A 350 -4.68 22.85 -6.64
C ILE A 350 -3.97 23.06 -5.30
N ILE A 351 -3.03 22.18 -4.99
CA ILE A 351 -2.34 22.16 -3.71
C ILE A 351 -0.90 22.57 -3.92
N GLY A 352 -0.51 23.74 -3.39
CA GLY A 352 0.86 24.22 -3.43
C GLY A 352 1.75 23.43 -2.47
N ILE A 353 2.90 22.97 -2.97
CA ILE A 353 3.96 22.30 -2.20
C ILE A 353 5.14 23.26 -2.14
N PRO A 354 5.60 23.67 -0.96
CA PRO A 354 6.77 24.53 -0.82
C PRO A 354 8.02 23.93 -1.45
N ALA A 355 8.96 24.77 -1.87
CA ALA A 355 10.26 24.32 -2.33
C ALA A 355 10.94 23.44 -1.27
N ALA A 356 11.65 22.40 -1.73
CA ALA A 356 12.45 21.56 -0.85
C ALA A 356 13.60 22.35 -0.24
N THR A 357 14.00 21.98 0.96
CA THR A 357 15.13 22.59 1.70
C THR A 357 16.37 21.70 1.68
N GLY A 358 16.22 20.44 1.29
CA GLY A 358 17.29 19.46 1.18
C GLY A 358 16.87 18.24 0.35
N VAL A 359 17.86 17.50 -0.12
CA VAL A 359 17.67 16.30 -0.99
C VAL A 359 16.97 15.12 -0.31
N ASP A 360 16.90 15.14 1.02
CA ASP A 360 16.21 14.11 1.81
C ASP A 360 14.78 14.51 2.18
N ASP A 361 14.33 15.68 1.75
CA ASP A 361 12.99 16.16 2.07
C ASP A 361 11.93 15.27 1.40
N LYS A 362 10.84 15.07 2.13
CA LYS A 362 9.66 14.33 1.67
C LYS A 362 8.42 15.16 1.95
N ALA A 363 7.48 15.13 1.03
CA ALA A 363 6.17 15.71 1.21
C ALA A 363 5.08 14.66 0.92
N GLU A 364 4.00 14.71 1.69
CA GLU A 364 2.81 13.91 1.49
C GLU A 364 1.61 14.84 1.31
N VAL A 365 0.77 14.56 0.32
CA VAL A 365 -0.55 15.18 0.19
C VAL A 365 -1.58 14.09 0.36
N LYS A 366 -2.26 14.06 1.50
CA LYS A 366 -3.43 13.19 1.68
C LYS A 366 -4.68 13.95 1.34
N SER A 367 -5.58 13.31 0.61
CA SER A 367 -6.83 13.93 0.16
C SER A 367 -7.98 12.94 0.07
N TYR A 368 -9.18 13.43 0.29
CA TYR A 368 -10.44 12.73 0.02
C TYR A 368 -11.51 13.74 -0.42
N ILE A 369 -12.61 13.26 -0.97
CA ILE A 369 -13.77 14.11 -1.26
C ILE A 369 -14.98 13.71 -0.43
N SER A 370 -15.83 14.70 -0.13
CA SER A 370 -17.16 14.48 0.43
C SER A 370 -18.21 14.85 -0.62
N ALA A 371 -19.12 13.93 -0.92
CA ALA A 371 -20.21 14.16 -1.87
C ALA A 371 -21.54 13.59 -1.36
N SER A 372 -22.65 14.21 -1.74
CA SER A 372 -23.98 13.70 -1.44
C SER A 372 -24.34 12.59 -2.44
N VAL A 373 -24.51 11.38 -1.95
CA VAL A 373 -24.93 10.20 -2.73
C VAL A 373 -26.23 9.67 -2.11
N GLY A 374 -27.30 9.62 -2.88
CA GLY A 374 -28.60 9.17 -2.35
C GLY A 374 -29.15 10.02 -1.19
N GLY A 375 -28.69 11.27 -1.04
CA GLY A 375 -29.06 12.15 0.07
C GLY A 375 -28.23 11.97 1.35
N ILE A 376 -27.23 11.11 1.33
CA ILE A 376 -26.28 10.88 2.43
C ILE A 376 -24.93 11.50 2.02
N LEU A 377 -24.29 12.24 2.94
CA LEU A 377 -22.95 12.77 2.71
C LEU A 377 -21.94 11.67 2.99
N LEU A 378 -21.21 11.23 1.96
CA LEU A 378 -20.21 10.17 2.04
C LEU A 378 -18.84 10.70 1.66
N ASN A 379 -17.81 10.19 2.36
CA ASN A 379 -16.42 10.45 2.02
C ASN A 379 -15.90 9.37 1.08
N SER A 380 -15.05 9.74 0.14
CA SER A 380 -14.27 8.79 -0.65
C SER A 380 -13.19 8.10 0.21
N ALA A 381 -12.52 7.10 -0.34
CA ALA A 381 -11.24 6.67 0.18
C ALA A 381 -10.20 7.80 0.13
N VAL A 382 -9.18 7.72 1.00
CA VAL A 382 -8.07 8.68 1.01
C VAL A 382 -7.08 8.35 -0.09
N THR A 383 -6.72 9.34 -0.90
CA THR A 383 -5.58 9.28 -1.82
C THR A 383 -4.37 9.94 -1.15
N THR A 384 -3.22 9.31 -1.23
CA THR A 384 -1.95 9.90 -0.78
C THR A 384 -1.01 10.07 -1.97
N VAL A 385 -0.53 11.29 -2.18
CA VAL A 385 0.52 11.60 -3.16
C VAL A 385 1.81 11.82 -2.40
N TYR A 386 2.87 11.12 -2.79
CA TYR A 386 4.20 11.24 -2.22
C TYR A 386 5.11 12.02 -3.16
N LEU A 387 5.88 12.96 -2.59
CA LEU A 387 6.92 13.68 -3.29
C LEU A 387 8.25 13.47 -2.57
N THR A 388 9.32 13.34 -3.35
CA THR A 388 10.70 13.22 -2.83
C THR A 388 11.56 14.29 -3.45
N ALA A 389 12.28 15.06 -2.63
CA ALA A 389 13.14 16.12 -3.10
C ALA A 389 14.31 15.57 -3.93
N PHE A 390 14.75 16.38 -4.89
CA PHE A 390 15.98 16.13 -5.64
C PHE A 390 16.62 17.49 -5.94
N ASP A 391 17.94 17.57 -5.90
CA ASP A 391 18.64 18.76 -6.31
C ASP A 391 18.86 18.75 -7.83
N PRO A 392 18.23 19.64 -8.60
CA PRO A 392 18.40 19.69 -10.05
C PRO A 392 19.78 20.20 -10.47
N ASP A 393 20.47 20.93 -9.60
CA ASP A 393 21.83 21.44 -9.82
C ASP A 393 22.89 20.51 -9.22
N GLY A 394 22.49 19.54 -8.40
CA GLY A 394 23.34 18.49 -7.88
C GLY A 394 23.72 17.52 -8.99
N ASP A 395 24.99 17.15 -9.05
CA ASP A 395 25.58 16.22 -10.04
C ASP A 395 25.17 14.76 -9.73
N THR A 396 23.86 14.50 -9.71
CA THR A 396 23.30 13.17 -9.36
C THR A 396 22.92 12.31 -10.56
N ASP A 397 22.97 12.84 -11.80
CA ASP A 397 22.72 12.03 -12.99
C ASP A 397 23.96 11.15 -13.31
N MET A 398 23.89 9.92 -12.82
CA MET A 398 24.97 8.94 -12.96
C MET A 398 25.02 8.25 -14.33
N THR A 399 24.12 8.60 -15.27
CA THR A 399 24.07 7.92 -16.58
C THR A 399 25.34 8.08 -17.40
N LYS A 400 26.13 9.12 -17.16
CA LYS A 400 27.39 9.44 -17.87
C LYS A 400 28.64 9.28 -17.01
N ASP A 401 28.50 8.74 -15.80
CA ASP A 401 29.63 8.48 -14.95
C ASP A 401 30.46 7.31 -15.46
N ASN A 402 31.73 7.32 -15.09
CA ASN A 402 32.61 6.18 -15.33
C ASN A 402 32.50 5.19 -14.16
N TRP A 403 32.37 3.93 -14.51
CA TRP A 403 32.28 2.82 -13.57
C TRP A 403 33.40 1.83 -13.86
N ALA A 404 34.33 1.70 -12.95
CA ALA A 404 35.49 0.80 -13.09
C ALA A 404 35.19 -0.56 -12.45
N LYS A 405 35.59 -1.64 -13.15
CA LYS A 405 35.42 -2.99 -12.61
C LYS A 405 36.22 -3.17 -11.33
N VAL A 406 35.57 -3.71 -10.31
CA VAL A 406 36.20 -4.11 -9.05
C VAL A 406 37.06 -5.34 -9.31
N LYS A 407 38.31 -5.30 -8.86
CA LYS A 407 39.33 -6.34 -9.11
C LYS A 407 39.53 -7.20 -7.88
N SER A 408 40.09 -8.40 -8.13
CA SER A 408 40.58 -9.27 -7.05
C SER A 408 41.63 -8.53 -6.21
N GLY A 409 41.40 -8.50 -4.91
CA GLY A 409 42.21 -7.74 -3.94
C GLY A 409 41.72 -6.37 -3.59
N ASP A 410 40.68 -5.83 -4.28
CA ASP A 410 40.00 -4.63 -3.87
C ASP A 410 39.08 -4.90 -2.66
N GLU A 411 38.84 -3.87 -1.86
CA GLU A 411 37.90 -3.94 -0.74
C GLU A 411 36.56 -3.27 -1.11
N ILE A 412 35.44 -3.81 -0.58
CA ILE A 412 34.13 -3.19 -0.69
C ILE A 412 34.08 -1.98 0.24
N SER A 413 33.81 -0.82 -0.33
CA SER A 413 33.64 0.44 0.41
C SER A 413 32.17 0.76 0.64
N THR A 414 31.83 1.18 1.85
CA THR A 414 30.49 1.70 2.19
C THR A 414 30.26 3.13 1.72
N GLU A 415 31.30 3.79 1.21
CA GLU A 415 31.25 5.17 0.72
C GLU A 415 31.11 5.24 -0.81
N LYS A 416 31.18 4.11 -1.50
CA LYS A 416 31.10 4.04 -2.96
C LYS A 416 29.77 3.49 -3.44
N SER A 417 29.38 3.95 -4.63
CA SER A 417 28.28 3.40 -5.40
C SER A 417 28.79 2.35 -6.39
N TYR A 418 27.97 1.35 -6.67
CA TYR A 418 28.33 0.23 -7.52
C TYR A 418 27.24 -0.12 -8.52
N LEU A 419 27.62 -0.82 -9.60
CA LEU A 419 26.71 -1.52 -10.52
C LEU A 419 26.90 -3.03 -10.37
N ILE A 420 25.81 -3.79 -10.47
CA ILE A 420 25.84 -5.25 -10.61
C ILE A 420 25.62 -5.59 -12.08
N VAL A 421 26.60 -6.22 -12.73
CA VAL A 421 26.56 -6.53 -14.15
C VAL A 421 26.89 -8.01 -14.38
N PRO A 422 26.07 -8.77 -15.15
CA PRO A 422 26.33 -10.18 -15.44
C PRO A 422 27.57 -10.35 -16.32
N ILE A 423 28.34 -11.44 -16.11
CA ILE A 423 29.61 -11.71 -16.76
C ILE A 423 29.57 -11.70 -18.30
N LYS A 424 28.43 -12.11 -18.90
CA LYS A 424 28.33 -12.26 -20.37
C LYS A 424 27.24 -11.39 -20.98
N ALA A 425 26.19 -11.10 -20.24
CA ALA A 425 25.03 -10.40 -20.80
C ALA A 425 25.21 -8.88 -20.86
N ASN A 426 26.10 -8.32 -20.04
CA ASN A 426 26.37 -6.87 -19.92
C ASN A 426 25.09 -6.04 -19.70
N ARG A 427 24.07 -6.62 -19.09
CA ARG A 427 22.79 -5.96 -18.77
C ARG A 427 22.73 -5.68 -17.28
N PRO A 428 23.00 -4.46 -16.82
CA PRO A 428 23.00 -4.13 -15.40
C PRO A 428 21.70 -4.52 -14.71
N MET A 429 21.77 -4.71 -13.39
CA MET A 429 20.60 -4.85 -12.56
C MET A 429 19.80 -3.53 -12.56
N ALA A 430 18.49 -3.62 -12.69
CA ALA A 430 17.60 -2.47 -12.66
C ALA A 430 17.30 -2.00 -11.22
N ALA A 431 16.79 -0.79 -11.06
CA ALA A 431 16.29 -0.29 -9.79
C ALA A 431 14.88 -0.82 -9.44
N THR A 432 14.30 -1.69 -10.27
CA THR A 432 12.95 -2.23 -10.14
C THR A 432 12.95 -3.73 -9.88
N ALA A 433 11.99 -4.21 -9.11
CA ALA A 433 11.80 -5.62 -8.81
C ALA A 433 10.37 -6.06 -9.19
N ALA A 434 10.28 -7.27 -9.75
CA ALA A 434 9.02 -8.01 -9.83
C ALA A 434 8.81 -8.84 -8.55
N ALA A 435 7.69 -9.55 -8.43
CA ALA A 435 7.31 -10.25 -7.19
C ALA A 435 8.37 -11.21 -6.59
N LYS A 436 9.27 -11.78 -7.43
CA LYS A 436 10.27 -12.77 -6.98
C LYS A 436 11.67 -12.57 -7.56
N TYR A 437 11.93 -11.48 -8.27
CA TYR A 437 13.24 -11.22 -8.86
C TYR A 437 13.44 -9.72 -9.10
N VAL A 438 14.68 -9.29 -9.18
CA VAL A 438 15.04 -7.96 -9.65
C VAL A 438 15.28 -8.02 -11.15
N GLU A 439 14.75 -7.04 -11.86
CA GLU A 439 14.84 -6.99 -13.32
C GLU A 439 16.26 -6.67 -13.79
N ALA A 440 16.56 -6.98 -15.04
CA ALA A 440 17.73 -6.48 -15.73
C ALA A 440 17.30 -5.37 -16.68
N VAL A 441 18.13 -4.34 -16.85
CA VAL A 441 17.86 -3.30 -17.85
C VAL A 441 17.76 -3.90 -19.26
N ASP A 442 16.94 -3.29 -20.13
CA ASP A 442 16.72 -3.83 -21.47
C ASP A 442 17.94 -3.72 -22.38
N ASN A 443 18.71 -2.66 -22.21
CA ASN A 443 19.90 -2.39 -23.03
C ASN A 443 21.18 -2.87 -22.33
N ALA A 444 22.04 -3.57 -23.06
CA ALA A 444 23.37 -3.91 -22.59
C ALA A 444 24.29 -2.69 -22.58
N VAL A 445 25.15 -2.60 -21.56
CA VAL A 445 26.21 -1.58 -21.49
C VAL A 445 27.44 -2.01 -22.27
N THR A 446 28.21 -1.03 -22.73
CA THR A 446 29.50 -1.25 -23.36
C THR A 446 30.59 -1.20 -22.28
N ILE A 447 31.40 -2.25 -22.22
CA ILE A 447 32.57 -2.34 -21.31
C ILE A 447 33.82 -2.20 -22.17
N THR A 448 34.62 -1.18 -21.93
CA THR A 448 35.91 -0.94 -22.61
C THR A 448 37.01 -0.80 -21.55
N ASP A 449 38.05 -1.60 -21.64
CA ASP A 449 39.19 -1.58 -20.70
C ASP A 449 38.72 -1.67 -19.22
N ASP A 450 37.73 -2.54 -18.95
CA ASP A 450 37.10 -2.72 -17.64
C ASP A 450 36.34 -1.48 -17.10
N VAL A 451 35.95 -0.56 -17.98
CA VAL A 451 35.18 0.66 -17.64
C VAL A 451 33.87 0.71 -18.42
N ILE A 452 32.82 1.11 -17.75
CA ILE A 452 31.51 1.50 -18.32
C ILE A 452 31.42 3.02 -18.22
N SER A 453 31.20 3.71 -19.34
CA SER A 453 31.14 5.19 -19.40
C SER A 453 29.73 5.73 -19.61
N SER A 454 28.74 4.86 -19.74
CA SER A 454 27.32 5.25 -19.85
C SER A 454 26.44 4.08 -19.44
N ILE A 455 25.40 4.38 -18.68
CA ILE A 455 24.42 3.41 -18.20
C ILE A 455 23.00 3.83 -18.57
N PRO A 456 22.05 2.90 -18.78
CA PRO A 456 20.63 3.20 -18.99
C PRO A 456 19.96 3.86 -17.78
N ASP A 457 18.92 4.66 -18.03
CA ASP A 457 18.20 5.45 -17.03
C ASP A 457 17.55 4.61 -15.91
N ASN A 458 17.22 3.35 -16.17
CA ASN A 458 16.60 2.45 -15.18
C ASN A 458 17.59 1.54 -14.45
N THR A 459 18.91 1.83 -14.56
CA THR A 459 19.96 1.07 -13.88
C THR A 459 19.87 1.26 -12.36
N GLY A 460 19.95 0.15 -11.62
CA GLY A 460 20.04 0.15 -10.16
C GLY A 460 21.45 0.47 -9.68
N ILE A 461 21.57 1.49 -8.88
CA ILE A 461 22.81 1.91 -8.20
C ILE A 461 22.84 1.25 -6.82
N ILE A 462 23.94 0.58 -6.51
CA ILE A 462 24.10 -0.25 -5.31
C ILE A 462 24.99 0.45 -4.30
N GLY A 463 24.55 0.49 -3.05
CA GLY A 463 25.36 0.86 -1.88
C GLY A 463 25.51 -0.32 -0.92
N PHE A 464 26.64 -0.40 -0.23
CA PHE A 464 26.86 -1.38 0.84
C PHE A 464 26.84 -0.68 2.19
N GLU A 465 26.10 -1.25 3.14
CA GLU A 465 26.05 -0.78 4.53
C GLU A 465 26.47 -1.93 5.45
N THR A 466 27.35 -1.67 6.41
CA THR A 466 27.79 -2.72 7.35
C THR A 466 26.63 -3.18 8.26
N SER A 467 26.43 -4.48 8.37
CA SER A 467 25.40 -5.07 9.23
C SER A 467 25.94 -6.33 9.91
N GLY A 468 26.29 -6.24 11.17
CA GLY A 468 26.92 -7.32 11.91
C GLY A 468 28.28 -7.72 11.32
N SER A 469 28.41 -8.98 10.85
CA SER A 469 29.61 -9.48 10.19
C SER A 469 29.52 -9.41 8.66
N GLY A 470 28.43 -8.89 8.09
CA GLY A 470 28.19 -8.80 6.65
C GLY A 470 27.72 -7.41 6.23
N TYR A 471 26.97 -7.36 5.14
CA TYR A 471 26.45 -6.14 4.56
C TYR A 471 24.94 -6.24 4.33
N THR A 472 24.23 -5.12 4.39
CA THR A 472 22.99 -4.91 3.67
C THR A 472 23.27 -4.15 2.39
N ILE A 473 22.47 -4.38 1.35
CA ILE A 473 22.70 -3.78 0.03
C ILE A 473 21.53 -2.87 -0.29
N SER A 474 21.77 -1.57 -0.30
CA SER A 474 20.80 -0.57 -0.76
C SER A 474 20.76 -0.51 -2.29
N VAL A 475 19.60 -0.22 -2.84
CA VAL A 475 19.38 0.00 -4.28
C VAL A 475 18.79 1.39 -4.46
N SER A 476 19.40 2.18 -5.32
CA SER A 476 18.94 3.51 -5.71
C SER A 476 18.78 3.59 -7.23
N ASP A 477 18.03 4.57 -7.71
CA ASP A 477 18.03 4.92 -9.13
C ASP A 477 19.33 5.69 -9.52
N ILE A 478 19.47 5.99 -10.81
CA ILE A 478 20.60 6.73 -11.38
C ILE A 478 20.78 8.16 -10.84
N ARG A 479 19.84 8.63 -10.08
CA ARG A 479 19.85 9.95 -9.46
C ARG A 479 20.03 9.88 -7.94
N GLY A 480 20.37 8.67 -7.42
CA GLY A 480 20.63 8.45 -6.00
C GLY A 480 19.39 8.28 -5.14
N GLN A 481 18.18 8.25 -5.73
CA GLN A 481 16.97 8.00 -4.95
C GLN A 481 16.90 6.53 -4.56
N GLN A 482 16.87 6.26 -3.26
CA GLN A 482 16.83 4.91 -2.73
C GLN A 482 15.48 4.23 -3.02
N ALA A 483 15.54 3.10 -3.71
CA ALA A 483 14.40 2.23 -3.98
C ALA A 483 14.10 1.26 -2.82
N GLY A 484 15.09 0.96 -1.99
CA GLY A 484 15.03 0.01 -0.88
C GLY A 484 16.31 -0.81 -0.76
N TYR A 485 16.19 -1.99 -0.18
CA TYR A 485 17.31 -2.92 0.04
C TYR A 485 17.07 -4.25 -0.66
N LEU A 486 18.12 -4.88 -1.16
CA LEU A 486 18.04 -6.26 -1.66
C LEU A 486 17.66 -7.22 -0.54
N SER A 487 16.60 -7.98 -0.76
CA SER A 487 16.08 -8.93 0.21
C SER A 487 15.73 -10.26 -0.45
N SER A 488 16.15 -11.37 0.15
CA SER A 488 15.81 -12.71 -0.29
C SER A 488 15.58 -13.62 0.92
N THR A 489 14.45 -14.34 0.91
CA THR A 489 14.07 -15.27 1.97
C THR A 489 14.05 -16.73 1.49
N ALA A 490 14.25 -16.98 0.20
CA ALA A 490 14.22 -18.31 -0.41
C ALA A 490 15.04 -18.36 -1.70
N ALA A 491 15.51 -19.53 -2.06
CA ALA A 491 16.16 -19.77 -3.35
C ALA A 491 15.22 -19.40 -4.53
N LYS A 492 15.81 -18.85 -5.59
CA LYS A 492 15.13 -18.30 -6.79
C LYS A 492 14.20 -17.10 -6.49
N SER A 493 14.44 -16.42 -5.37
CA SER A 493 13.74 -15.21 -4.97
C SER A 493 14.74 -14.08 -4.76
N LEU A 494 14.36 -12.86 -5.10
CA LEU A 494 15.03 -11.60 -4.77
C LEU A 494 14.03 -10.48 -4.92
N GLY A 495 14.02 -9.55 -4.00
CA GLY A 495 13.17 -8.35 -4.04
C GLY A 495 13.96 -7.12 -3.63
N ILE A 496 13.32 -5.97 -3.77
CA ILE A 496 13.73 -4.70 -3.18
C ILE A 496 12.70 -4.40 -2.10
N ALA A 497 13.12 -4.27 -0.84
CA ALA A 497 12.25 -4.16 0.33
C ALA A 497 12.74 -3.05 1.27
N GLU A 498 11.90 -2.63 2.22
CA GLU A 498 12.28 -1.64 3.23
C GLU A 498 13.44 -2.10 4.12
N THR A 499 13.57 -3.41 4.32
CA THR A 499 14.68 -4.01 5.10
C THR A 499 15.43 -5.02 4.27
N GLY A 500 16.77 -4.90 4.24
CA GLY A 500 17.66 -5.78 3.49
C GLY A 500 17.97 -7.10 4.21
N SER A 501 18.24 -8.13 3.42
CA SER A 501 18.93 -9.32 3.94
C SER A 501 20.38 -9.01 4.23
N VAL A 502 20.92 -9.52 5.34
CA VAL A 502 22.35 -9.48 5.59
C VAL A 502 23.04 -10.50 4.68
N VAL A 503 24.05 -10.08 3.94
CA VAL A 503 24.79 -10.88 2.97
C VAL A 503 26.27 -10.89 3.28
N GLU A 504 26.94 -11.98 2.88
CA GLU A 504 28.41 -12.03 2.80
C GLU A 504 28.82 -11.69 1.37
N VAL A 505 29.87 -10.87 1.22
CA VAL A 505 30.38 -10.43 -0.08
C VAL A 505 31.85 -10.81 -0.18
N SER A 506 32.24 -11.46 -1.30
CA SER A 506 33.63 -11.77 -1.61
C SER A 506 33.94 -11.53 -3.07
N ILE A 507 35.16 -11.05 -3.34
CA ILE A 507 35.67 -10.83 -4.69
C ILE A 507 36.57 -12.01 -5.01
N ASN A 508 36.27 -12.72 -6.11
CA ASN A 508 36.99 -13.92 -6.52
C ASN A 508 38.27 -13.59 -7.31
N SER A 509 39.16 -14.56 -7.47
CA SER A 509 40.42 -14.39 -8.19
C SER A 509 40.27 -14.08 -9.69
N ASP A 510 39.09 -14.28 -10.26
CA ASP A 510 38.71 -13.94 -11.64
C ASP A 510 37.93 -12.63 -11.76
N ASP A 511 37.98 -11.79 -10.73
CA ASP A 511 37.26 -10.52 -10.56
C ASP A 511 35.71 -10.66 -10.50
N THR A 512 35.19 -11.88 -10.49
CA THR A 512 33.75 -12.07 -10.22
C THR A 512 33.44 -11.82 -8.74
N VAL A 513 32.19 -11.48 -8.45
CA VAL A 513 31.77 -11.22 -7.08
C VAL A 513 30.72 -12.23 -6.65
N THR A 514 30.89 -12.75 -5.45
CA THR A 514 29.92 -13.60 -4.77
C THR A 514 29.23 -12.79 -3.71
N ILE A 515 27.89 -12.65 -3.83
CA ILE A 515 27.01 -12.06 -2.83
C ILE A 515 26.12 -13.19 -2.32
N SER A 516 26.34 -13.64 -1.08
CA SER A 516 25.69 -14.82 -0.50
C SER A 516 24.61 -14.43 0.50
N PHE A 517 23.42 -14.99 0.33
CA PHE A 517 22.29 -14.90 1.27
C PHE A 517 22.25 -16.10 2.25
N GLY A 518 23.30 -16.92 2.27
CA GLY A 518 23.39 -18.17 3.04
C GLY A 518 23.16 -19.43 2.19
N ASP A 519 23.60 -20.58 2.70
CA ASP A 519 23.66 -21.85 1.94
C ASP A 519 22.29 -22.32 1.42
N GLU A 520 21.22 -22.10 2.16
CA GLU A 520 19.86 -22.53 1.79
C GLU A 520 19.21 -21.61 0.73
N ILE A 521 19.56 -20.34 0.73
CA ILE A 521 19.00 -19.33 -0.19
C ILE A 521 19.86 -19.23 -1.45
N GLY A 522 21.19 -19.27 -1.30
CA GLY A 522 22.16 -19.23 -2.38
C GLY A 522 22.77 -17.85 -2.61
N THR A 523 23.34 -17.66 -3.80
CA THR A 523 24.07 -16.45 -4.18
C THR A 523 23.35 -15.66 -5.25
N LEU A 524 23.59 -14.35 -5.29
CA LEU A 524 23.05 -13.48 -6.34
C LEU A 524 23.64 -13.87 -7.70
N GLN A 525 22.79 -14.21 -8.63
CA GLN A 525 23.19 -14.61 -9.99
C GLN A 525 22.15 -14.11 -11.01
N TYR A 526 22.56 -14.11 -12.28
CA TYR A 526 21.73 -13.70 -13.40
C TYR A 526 21.26 -14.90 -14.23
N ASN A 527 19.97 -14.99 -14.47
CA ASN A 527 19.39 -16.00 -15.35
C ASN A 527 19.29 -15.48 -16.78
N ALA A 528 20.15 -15.99 -17.68
CA ALA A 528 20.22 -15.53 -19.07
C ALA A 528 19.04 -16.00 -19.94
N SER A 529 18.39 -17.12 -19.61
CA SER A 529 17.23 -17.63 -20.36
C SER A 529 15.93 -16.90 -20.03
N SER A 530 15.89 -16.22 -18.88
CA SER A 530 14.82 -15.32 -18.46
C SER A 530 15.49 -14.14 -17.77
N PRO A 531 15.83 -13.06 -18.50
CA PRO A 531 16.71 -11.97 -18.04
C PRO A 531 16.26 -11.37 -16.71
N ARG A 532 16.92 -11.79 -15.61
CA ARG A 532 16.59 -11.36 -14.25
C ARG A 532 17.65 -11.75 -13.25
N PHE A 533 17.68 -11.08 -12.11
CA PHE A 533 18.53 -11.38 -10.97
C PHE A 533 17.70 -12.04 -9.85
N ALA A 534 18.24 -13.09 -9.25
CA ALA A 534 17.70 -13.71 -8.05
C ALA A 534 18.80 -14.45 -7.28
N ALA A 535 18.49 -14.90 -6.07
CA ALA A 535 19.37 -15.79 -5.32
C ALA A 535 19.21 -17.24 -5.83
N TYR A 536 20.30 -17.86 -6.27
CA TYR A 536 20.30 -19.22 -6.81
C TYR A 536 21.27 -20.12 -6.05
N THR A 537 20.85 -21.35 -5.80
CA THR A 537 21.67 -22.45 -5.26
C THR A 537 22.32 -23.27 -6.37
N SER A 538 22.02 -23.01 -7.64
CA SER A 538 22.55 -23.73 -8.82
C SER A 538 23.19 -22.74 -9.79
N ASN A 539 24.10 -23.24 -10.61
CA ASN A 539 24.89 -22.42 -11.52
C ASN A 539 24.05 -21.68 -12.55
N GLN A 540 23.88 -20.39 -12.33
CA GLN A 540 23.47 -19.40 -13.31
C GLN A 540 24.69 -18.54 -13.70
N GLN A 541 24.49 -17.43 -14.39
CA GLN A 541 25.59 -16.54 -14.76
C GLN A 541 26.03 -15.72 -13.53
N GLY A 542 27.34 -15.73 -13.24
CA GLY A 542 27.95 -14.91 -12.20
C GLY A 542 27.90 -13.40 -12.54
N ILE A 543 28.32 -12.59 -11.61
CA ILE A 543 28.26 -11.13 -11.68
C ILE A 543 29.62 -10.48 -11.46
N TYR A 544 29.80 -9.29 -12.06
CA TYR A 544 30.83 -8.33 -11.72
C TYR A 544 30.23 -7.17 -10.93
N LEU A 545 31.04 -6.53 -10.12
CA LEU A 545 30.77 -5.18 -9.60
C LEU A 545 31.61 -4.17 -10.38
N PHE A 546 31.00 -3.00 -10.65
CA PHE A 546 31.69 -1.82 -11.16
C PHE A 546 31.49 -0.70 -10.15
N ALA A 547 32.58 -0.18 -9.58
CA ALA A 547 32.55 0.94 -8.67
C ALA A 547 32.50 2.26 -9.44
N ARG A 548 31.69 3.20 -8.98
CA ARG A 548 31.70 4.57 -9.49
C ARG A 548 33.11 5.12 -9.35
N SER A 549 33.72 5.47 -10.46
CA SER A 549 34.96 6.23 -10.45
C SER A 549 34.57 7.65 -10.05
N GLU A 550 35.21 8.21 -9.05
CA GLU A 550 35.16 9.64 -8.88
C GLU A 550 35.59 10.23 -10.22
N THR A 551 34.67 10.80 -10.98
CA THR A 551 35.05 11.76 -12.01
C THR A 551 35.92 12.74 -11.23
N PRO A 552 37.20 12.99 -11.60
CA PRO A 552 37.91 14.01 -10.91
C PRO A 552 37.00 15.22 -11.00
N SER A 553 36.41 15.62 -9.87
CA SER A 553 35.91 16.97 -9.75
C SER A 553 37.05 17.78 -10.32
N VAL A 554 36.81 18.61 -11.34
CA VAL A 554 37.83 19.57 -11.77
C VAL A 554 37.86 20.63 -10.66
N GLY A 555 38.01 20.15 -9.45
CA GLY A 555 38.51 20.90 -8.31
C GLY A 555 40.00 21.00 -8.58
N ILE A 556 40.41 22.20 -8.90
CA ILE A 556 41.81 22.54 -8.91
C ILE A 556 42.33 22.11 -7.53
N GLU A 557 43.10 21.03 -7.45
CA GLU A 557 43.96 20.78 -6.29
C GLU A 557 44.73 22.07 -6.05
N GLU A 558 44.68 22.60 -4.84
CA GLU A 558 45.50 23.70 -4.43
C GLU A 558 46.96 23.29 -4.72
N VAL A 559 47.50 23.78 -5.83
CA VAL A 559 48.92 23.69 -6.09
C VAL A 559 49.58 24.66 -5.15
N ASP A 560 50.01 24.17 -3.99
CA ASP A 560 50.89 24.89 -3.09
C ASP A 560 52.15 25.33 -3.88
N GLY A 561 52.28 26.61 -4.12
CA GLY A 561 53.48 27.25 -4.60
C GLY A 561 53.41 27.91 -5.97
N TRP A 562 52.61 28.97 -6.11
CA TRP A 562 52.86 29.95 -7.19
C TRP A 562 52.81 31.40 -6.62
N CYS A 563 53.86 32.11 -7.00
CA CYS A 563 54.16 33.46 -6.59
C CYS A 563 53.10 34.49 -6.99
N GLU A 564 53.01 35.53 -6.17
CA GLU A 564 52.26 36.76 -6.35
C GLU A 564 52.60 37.45 -7.69
N GLU A 565 51.66 37.45 -8.64
CA GLU A 565 51.40 38.54 -9.55
C GLU A 565 49.93 38.59 -9.92
N GLU A 566 49.31 39.77 -9.85
CA GLU A 566 47.86 40.04 -10.01
C GLU A 566 47.34 39.84 -11.47
N THR A 567 47.62 38.76 -12.12
CA THR A 567 47.11 38.47 -13.47
C THR A 567 45.95 37.48 -13.42
N THR A 568 44.77 37.94 -13.84
CA THR A 568 43.61 37.04 -14.02
C THR A 568 43.85 36.12 -15.21
N MET A 569 43.92 34.82 -14.99
CA MET A 569 43.98 33.81 -16.04
C MET A 569 42.57 33.34 -16.37
N ILE A 570 42.30 33.09 -17.65
CA ILE A 570 40.97 32.69 -18.12
C ILE A 570 41.11 31.33 -18.85
N TYR A 571 40.22 30.42 -18.52
CA TYR A 571 40.19 29.06 -19.11
C TYR A 571 38.81 28.74 -19.66
N THR A 572 38.74 27.92 -20.70
CA THR A 572 37.49 27.28 -21.13
C THR A 572 37.10 26.20 -20.13
N LEU A 573 35.87 25.68 -20.18
CA LEU A 573 35.45 24.52 -19.36
C LEU A 573 36.25 23.24 -19.64
N SER A 574 36.88 23.14 -20.81
CA SER A 574 37.79 22.05 -21.16
C SER A 574 39.23 22.24 -20.67
N GLY A 575 39.49 23.27 -19.86
CA GLY A 575 40.80 23.55 -19.26
C GLY A 575 41.79 24.25 -20.20
N MET A 576 41.42 24.66 -21.43
CA MET A 576 42.28 25.42 -22.31
C MET A 576 42.38 26.89 -21.87
N ARG A 577 43.61 27.38 -21.68
CA ARG A 577 43.88 28.78 -21.36
C ARG A 577 43.51 29.69 -22.54
N CYS A 578 42.74 30.76 -22.26
CA CYS A 578 42.38 31.78 -23.21
C CYS A 578 43.34 32.95 -23.08
N GLU A 579 44.09 33.23 -24.15
CA GLU A 579 45.09 34.33 -24.17
C GLU A 579 44.48 35.68 -24.52
N ASN A 580 43.25 35.74 -24.92
CA ASN A 580 42.61 36.96 -25.44
C ASN A 580 41.45 37.39 -24.53
N ARG A 581 41.39 38.70 -24.20
CA ARG A 581 40.30 39.25 -23.37
C ARG A 581 38.98 39.45 -24.09
N ASN A 582 38.93 39.23 -25.40
CA ASN A 582 37.69 39.22 -26.19
C ASN A 582 37.17 37.78 -26.28
N LEU A 583 36.45 37.37 -25.26
CA LEU A 583 35.88 36.03 -25.19
C LEU A 583 34.57 35.97 -26.00
N ALA A 584 34.39 34.92 -26.77
CA ALA A 584 33.10 34.63 -27.39
C ALA A 584 32.04 34.34 -26.30
N PRO A 585 30.74 34.51 -26.60
CA PRO A 585 29.70 34.06 -25.65
C PRO A 585 29.90 32.62 -25.22
N GLY A 586 29.91 32.38 -23.93
CA GLY A 586 30.19 31.06 -23.38
C GLY A 586 30.49 31.09 -21.88
N ILE A 587 30.80 29.91 -21.32
CA ILE A 587 31.15 29.79 -19.92
C ILE A 587 32.65 29.63 -19.79
N TYR A 588 33.26 30.42 -18.88
CA TYR A 588 34.71 30.45 -18.66
C TYR A 588 35.03 30.40 -17.18
N ILE A 589 36.23 29.90 -16.85
CA ILE A 589 36.78 29.88 -15.50
C ILE A 589 37.82 31.02 -15.41
N PHE A 590 37.60 31.95 -14.53
CA PHE A 590 38.50 33.05 -14.23
C PHE A 590 39.29 32.72 -12.95
N VAL A 591 40.59 32.68 -13.04
CA VAL A 591 41.46 32.42 -11.90
C VAL A 591 42.22 33.70 -11.55
N LYS A 592 42.03 34.20 -10.33
CA LYS A 592 42.69 35.39 -9.80
C LYS A 592 43.11 35.15 -8.34
N GLY A 593 44.40 35.33 -8.02
CA GLY A 593 44.93 35.16 -6.67
C GLY A 593 44.64 33.77 -6.08
N GLY A 594 44.75 32.69 -6.88
CA GLY A 594 44.51 31.33 -6.45
C GLY A 594 43.03 30.95 -6.30
N LYS A 595 42.08 31.87 -6.54
CA LYS A 595 40.64 31.60 -6.52
C LYS A 595 40.07 31.52 -7.92
N ALA A 596 39.40 30.41 -8.23
CA ALA A 596 38.68 30.21 -9.47
C ALA A 596 37.20 30.61 -9.35
N THR A 597 36.69 31.34 -10.35
CA THR A 597 35.26 31.69 -10.45
C THR A 597 34.74 31.39 -11.83
N LYS A 598 33.57 30.75 -11.91
CA LYS A 598 32.87 30.49 -13.14
C LYS A 598 32.09 31.73 -13.59
N GLN A 599 32.24 32.18 -14.84
CA GLN A 599 31.52 33.31 -15.38
C GLN A 599 30.92 33.00 -16.73
N VAL A 600 29.74 33.54 -16.98
CA VAL A 600 29.04 33.48 -18.27
C VAL A 600 29.29 34.75 -19.02
N ILE A 601 29.92 34.66 -20.20
CA ILE A 601 30.09 35.77 -21.17
C ILE A 601 28.92 35.71 -22.15
N ARG A 602 28.17 36.78 -22.23
CA ARG A 602 26.98 36.91 -23.11
C ARG A 602 27.31 37.66 -24.40
#